data_8c525f5706753f49e32b4af79e37bab1
#
_entry.id   8c525f5706753f49e32b4af79e37bab1
#
_cell.length_a   1.000
_cell.length_b   1.000
_cell.length_c   1.000
_cell.angle_alpha   90.00
_cell.angle_beta   90.00
_cell.angle_gamma   90.00
#
_symmetry.space_group_name_H-M   'P 1'
#
loop_
_entity.id
_entity.type
_entity.pdbx_description
1 polymer ?
#
loop_
_entity_poly.entity_id
_entity_poly.type
_entity_poly.pdbx_seq_one_letter_code
_entity_poly.pdbx_strand_id
1 'polypeptide(L)'
;MHNQAWNILLTTSLTLTLAATAEAQTARPARYADGVYTATGEYGGQPSHITVRVTLKDGILAAVTVTPHAYVPRSLELQRAFAAAVPKVVVGKRIDQVRVGKLAGSSGTPRGFNDAIRQIREQAARR
;
A
#
# COMPACT_ATOMS: atom_id res chain seq x y z
N MET A 1 32.21 -26.93 54.71
CA MET A 1 31.81 -26.93 54.44
C MET A 1 30.90 -26.54 54.01
N HIS A 2 30.45 -26.28 53.46
CA HIS A 2 29.57 -26.01 53.01
C HIS A 2 29.12 -25.02 52.57
N ASN A 3 28.66 -24.62 52.21
CA ASN A 3 28.23 -23.58 51.90
C ASN A 3 28.11 -23.27 50.67
N GLN A 4 27.84 -23.69 49.93
CA GLN A 4 27.75 -23.37 48.76
C GLN A 4 26.54 -23.39 48.23
N ALA A 5 25.67 -23.47 48.43
CA ALA A 5 24.51 -23.57 47.80
C ALA A 5 23.86 -22.39 47.40
N TRP A 6 24.36 -21.29 47.64
CA TRP A 6 23.66 -20.25 47.36
C TRP A 6 23.91 -19.61 46.16
N ASN A 7 24.64 -20.05 45.39
CA ASN A 7 24.88 -19.42 44.28
C ASN A 7 23.94 -19.55 43.27
N ILE A 8 22.94 -20.25 43.36
CA ILE A 8 22.22 -20.48 42.28
C ILE A 8 21.15 -19.59 41.98
N LEU A 9 20.81 -18.70 42.70
CA LEU A 9 19.73 -18.03 42.43
C LEU A 9 19.70 -17.02 41.48
N LEU A 10 20.66 -16.70 40.85
CA LEU A 10 20.71 -15.63 40.10
C LEU A 10 20.26 -15.66 38.79
N THR A 11 19.83 -16.58 38.22
CA THR A 11 19.78 -16.56 36.82
C THR A 11 18.44 -16.42 36.23
N THR A 12 17.45 -16.17 36.93
CA THR A 12 16.21 -16.30 36.27
C THR A 12 15.53 -15.08 35.85
N SER A 13 16.06 -13.97 36.06
CA SER A 13 15.25 -12.82 35.80
C SER A 13 15.35 -12.21 34.50
N LEU A 14 16.20 -12.71 33.62
CA LEU A 14 16.42 -12.01 32.42
C LEU A 14 15.45 -12.24 31.33
N THR A 15 14.71 -13.25 31.33
CA THR A 15 13.93 -13.58 30.17
C THR A 15 12.63 -12.84 30.06
N LEU A 16 12.16 -12.23 31.11
CA LEU A 16 10.87 -11.61 31.04
C LEU A 16 10.80 -10.33 30.28
N THR A 17 11.88 -9.65 30.13
CA THR A 17 11.83 -8.35 29.49
C THR A 17 11.63 -8.43 28.01
N LEU A 18 12.05 -9.46 27.36
CA LEU A 18 11.92 -9.56 25.93
C LEU A 18 10.49 -9.79 25.48
N ALA A 19 9.72 -10.49 26.23
CA ALA A 19 8.35 -10.76 25.84
C ALA A 19 7.48 -9.50 25.89
N ALA A 20 7.70 -8.66 26.85
CA ALA A 20 6.93 -7.43 26.96
C ALA A 20 7.21 -6.50 25.79
N THR A 21 8.44 -6.46 25.31
CA THR A 21 8.78 -5.61 24.19
C THR A 21 8.13 -6.07 22.90
N ALA A 22 8.07 -7.36 22.68
CA ALA A 22 7.44 -7.90 21.49
C ALA A 22 5.95 -7.62 21.45
N GLU A 23 5.28 -7.73 22.58
CA GLU A 23 3.87 -7.42 22.62
C GLU A 23 3.59 -5.95 22.35
N ALA A 24 4.41 -5.06 22.84
CA ALA A 24 4.23 -3.65 22.59
C ALA A 24 4.38 -3.31 21.12
N GLN A 25 5.26 -4.00 20.41
CA GLN A 25 5.44 -3.71 18.99
C GLN A 25 4.29 -4.17 18.12
N THR A 26 3.53 -5.17 18.55
CA THR A 26 2.44 -5.66 17.75
C THR A 26 1.13 -4.94 18.04
N ALA A 27 1.12 -4.03 18.98
CA ALA A 27 -0.11 -3.40 19.41
C ALA A 27 -0.52 -2.19 18.58
N ARG A 28 0.28 -1.75 17.64
CA ARG A 28 -0.05 -0.56 16.85
C ARG A 28 -1.14 -0.86 15.84
N PRO A 29 -2.23 -0.08 15.83
CA PRO A 29 -3.25 -0.27 14.82
C PRO A 29 -2.73 0.08 13.44
N ALA A 30 -3.22 -0.59 12.44
CA ALA A 30 -2.88 -0.25 11.06
C ALA A 30 -3.42 1.14 10.72
N ARG A 31 -2.66 1.88 9.95
CA ARG A 31 -3.04 3.23 9.53
C ARG A 31 -4.17 3.23 8.53
N TYR A 32 -4.27 2.20 7.72
CA TYR A 32 -5.31 2.04 6.71
C TYR A 32 -6.08 0.76 6.97
N ALA A 33 -7.38 0.80 6.74
CA ALA A 33 -8.22 -0.40 6.90
C ALA A 33 -8.05 -1.32 5.70
N ASP A 34 -7.96 -2.61 5.95
CA ASP A 34 -7.96 -3.62 4.90
C ASP A 34 -9.27 -3.54 4.13
N GLY A 35 -9.23 -3.83 2.86
CA GLY A 35 -10.44 -3.87 2.05
C GLY A 35 -10.16 -3.65 0.58
N VAL A 36 -11.23 -3.56 -0.19
CA VAL A 36 -11.19 -3.27 -1.62
C VAL A 36 -11.76 -1.88 -1.83
N TYR A 37 -11.00 -1.03 -2.50
CA TYR A 37 -11.35 0.36 -2.70
C TYR A 37 -11.28 0.69 -4.19
N THR A 38 -12.17 1.57 -4.62
CA THR A 38 -12.23 1.99 -6.03
C THR A 38 -12.30 3.51 -6.09
N ALA A 39 -11.59 4.08 -7.02
CA ALA A 39 -11.65 5.52 -7.29
C ALA A 39 -11.42 5.79 -8.77
N THR A 40 -11.97 6.91 -9.23
CA THR A 40 -11.75 7.38 -10.58
C THR A 40 -10.73 8.50 -10.53
N GLY A 41 -9.66 8.37 -11.29
CA GLY A 41 -8.65 9.39 -11.42
C GLY A 41 -8.76 10.11 -12.74
N GLU A 42 -8.74 11.43 -12.70
CA GLU A 42 -8.85 12.26 -13.90
C GLU A 42 -7.52 12.94 -14.19
N TYR A 43 -7.26 13.21 -15.47
CA TYR A 43 -6.05 13.89 -15.89
C TYR A 43 -6.25 14.60 -17.22
N GLY A 44 -5.40 15.58 -17.48
CA GLY A 44 -5.41 16.29 -18.74
C GLY A 44 -6.54 17.30 -18.87
N GLY A 45 -6.53 18.03 -19.96
CA GLY A 45 -7.55 19.05 -20.23
C GLY A 45 -8.79 18.50 -20.92
N GLN A 46 -8.79 17.25 -21.32
CA GLN A 46 -9.92 16.57 -21.89
C GLN A 46 -10.51 15.65 -20.82
N PRO A 47 -11.74 15.19 -20.96
CA PRO A 47 -12.29 14.26 -20.00
C PRO A 47 -11.63 12.89 -20.10
N SER A 48 -10.38 12.83 -19.69
CA SER A 48 -9.63 11.59 -19.65
C SER A 48 -9.64 11.08 -18.23
N HIS A 49 -10.02 9.85 -18.05
CA HIS A 49 -10.05 9.24 -16.72
C HIS A 49 -9.84 7.72 -16.79
N ILE A 50 -9.45 7.17 -15.67
CA ILE A 50 -9.34 5.73 -15.46
C ILE A 50 -9.99 5.39 -14.13
N THR A 51 -10.44 4.15 -14.00
CA THR A 51 -10.92 3.65 -12.72
C THR A 51 -9.84 2.74 -12.13
N VAL A 52 -9.49 2.97 -10.88
CA VAL A 52 -8.48 2.18 -10.18
C VAL A 52 -9.15 1.44 -9.03
N ARG A 53 -8.94 0.13 -9.00
CA ARG A 53 -9.43 -0.72 -7.92
C ARG A 53 -8.24 -1.34 -7.22
N VAL A 54 -8.21 -1.22 -5.90
CA VAL A 54 -7.08 -1.66 -5.09
C VAL A 54 -7.58 -2.56 -3.98
N THR A 55 -6.88 -3.66 -3.76
CA THR A 55 -7.05 -4.46 -2.54
C THR A 55 -5.91 -4.07 -1.59
N LEU A 56 -6.27 -3.59 -0.39
CA LEU A 56 -5.32 -3.21 0.64
C LEU A 56 -5.27 -4.26 1.72
N LYS A 57 -4.05 -4.62 2.13
CA LYS A 57 -3.79 -5.49 3.26
C LYS A 57 -2.62 -4.93 4.03
N ASP A 58 -2.83 -4.58 5.28
CA ASP A 58 -1.80 -4.00 6.15
C ASP A 58 -1.13 -2.75 5.53
N GLY A 59 -1.92 -1.96 4.82
CA GLY A 59 -1.41 -0.76 4.15
C GLY A 59 -0.65 -1.02 2.86
N ILE A 60 -0.60 -2.26 2.40
CA ILE A 60 0.15 -2.65 1.21
C ILE A 60 -0.83 -2.95 0.09
N LEU A 61 -0.47 -2.57 -1.12
CA LEU A 61 -1.27 -2.88 -2.30
C LEU A 61 -1.11 -4.37 -2.62
N ALA A 62 -2.12 -5.16 -2.30
CA ALA A 62 -2.10 -6.59 -2.58
C ALA A 62 -2.55 -6.90 -4.00
N ALA A 63 -3.40 -6.06 -4.58
CA ALA A 63 -3.83 -6.19 -5.95
C ALA A 63 -4.23 -4.82 -6.49
N VAL A 64 -4.01 -4.60 -7.77
CA VAL A 64 -4.37 -3.35 -8.44
C VAL A 64 -4.91 -3.68 -9.82
N THR A 65 -6.06 -3.10 -10.15
CA THR A 65 -6.65 -3.22 -11.48
C THR A 65 -7.00 -1.83 -11.98
N VAL A 66 -6.64 -1.53 -13.21
CA VAL A 66 -6.95 -0.25 -13.85
C VAL A 66 -7.88 -0.53 -15.02
N THR A 67 -9.00 0.18 -15.06
CA THR A 67 -9.96 0.08 -16.16
C THR A 67 -9.86 1.32 -17.03
N PRO A 68 -9.52 1.17 -18.31
CA PRO A 68 -9.49 2.29 -19.25
C PRO A 68 -10.89 2.79 -19.58
N HIS A 69 -11.01 4.09 -19.86
CA HIS A 69 -12.29 4.68 -20.24
C HIS A 69 -12.16 5.59 -21.47
N ALA A 70 -10.98 5.80 -22.01
CA ALA A 70 -10.81 6.65 -23.17
C ALA A 70 -11.50 6.07 -24.40
N TYR A 71 -12.07 6.93 -25.22
CA TYR A 71 -12.69 6.52 -26.47
C TYR A 71 -11.90 6.98 -27.70
N VAL A 72 -10.95 7.88 -27.54
CA VAL A 72 -10.04 8.23 -28.63
C VAL A 72 -9.03 7.11 -28.76
N PRO A 73 -8.82 6.53 -29.96
CA PRO A 73 -8.01 5.31 -30.10
C PRO A 73 -6.61 5.41 -29.52
N ARG A 74 -5.92 6.51 -29.74
CA ARG A 74 -4.56 6.67 -29.22
C ARG A 74 -4.55 6.73 -27.69
N SER A 75 -5.50 7.45 -27.11
CA SER A 75 -5.61 7.54 -25.66
C SER A 75 -5.97 6.20 -25.04
N LEU A 76 -6.85 5.46 -25.70
CA LEU A 76 -7.25 4.13 -25.22
C LEU A 76 -6.07 3.17 -25.26
N GLU A 77 -5.27 3.21 -26.32
CA GLU A 77 -4.08 2.40 -26.43
C GLU A 77 -3.11 2.66 -25.28
N LEU A 78 -2.88 3.94 -24.97
CA LEU A 78 -2.00 4.33 -23.87
C LEU A 78 -2.57 3.89 -22.51
N GLN A 79 -3.88 4.02 -22.31
CA GLN A 79 -4.50 3.59 -21.06
C GLN A 79 -4.41 2.07 -20.90
N ARG A 80 -4.59 1.31 -21.97
CA ARG A 80 -4.46 -0.15 -21.91
C ARG A 80 -3.05 -0.59 -21.59
N ALA A 81 -2.06 0.05 -22.20
CA ALA A 81 -0.67 -0.24 -21.92
C ALA A 81 -0.32 0.08 -20.45
N PHE A 82 -0.83 1.20 -19.95
CA PHE A 82 -0.64 1.58 -18.55
C PHE A 82 -1.31 0.57 -17.62
N ALA A 83 -2.55 0.16 -17.92
CA ALA A 83 -3.29 -0.80 -17.10
C ALA A 83 -2.55 -2.13 -16.99
N ALA A 84 -1.85 -2.55 -18.04
CA ALA A 84 -1.07 -3.78 -18.04
C ALA A 84 0.23 -3.63 -17.24
N ALA A 85 0.83 -2.44 -17.25
CA ALA A 85 2.15 -2.22 -16.67
C ALA A 85 2.11 -1.85 -15.18
N VAL A 86 1.13 -1.06 -14.75
CA VAL A 86 1.16 -0.49 -13.41
C VAL A 86 1.08 -1.52 -12.28
N PRO A 87 0.32 -2.62 -12.38
CA PRO A 87 0.32 -3.60 -11.28
C PRO A 87 1.71 -4.15 -11.00
N LYS A 88 2.52 -4.32 -12.05
CA LYS A 88 3.87 -4.86 -11.89
C LYS A 88 4.78 -3.90 -11.13
N VAL A 89 4.45 -2.62 -11.15
CA VAL A 89 5.26 -1.60 -10.50
C VAL A 89 4.82 -1.38 -9.05
N VAL A 90 3.52 -1.44 -8.78
CA VAL A 90 3.00 -0.98 -7.49
C VAL A 90 2.53 -2.07 -6.53
N VAL A 91 2.21 -3.27 -7.01
CA VAL A 91 1.78 -4.36 -6.12
C VAL A 91 2.92 -4.70 -5.18
N GLY A 92 2.63 -4.83 -3.91
CA GLY A 92 3.61 -5.10 -2.87
C GLY A 92 4.16 -3.84 -2.21
N LYS A 93 3.82 -2.65 -2.70
CA LYS A 93 4.28 -1.40 -2.10
C LYS A 93 3.27 -0.85 -1.12
N ARG A 94 3.73 -0.07 -0.19
CA ARG A 94 2.85 0.62 0.76
C ARG A 94 2.10 1.72 0.03
N ILE A 95 0.82 1.84 0.30
CA ILE A 95 0.00 2.82 -0.41
C ILE A 95 0.46 4.26 -0.18
N ASP A 96 1.01 4.57 0.99
CA ASP A 96 1.48 5.92 1.29
C ASP A 96 2.81 6.25 0.62
N GLN A 97 3.43 5.31 -0.06
CA GLN A 97 4.68 5.51 -0.78
C GLN A 97 4.52 5.35 -2.29
N VAL A 98 3.32 5.07 -2.76
CA VAL A 98 3.09 4.85 -4.18
C VAL A 98 2.93 6.18 -4.91
N ARG A 99 3.79 6.41 -5.87
CA ARG A 99 3.70 7.52 -6.79
C ARG A 99 4.31 7.08 -8.11
N VAL A 100 3.54 7.13 -9.17
CA VAL A 100 3.97 6.63 -10.47
C VAL A 100 4.28 7.81 -11.39
N GLY A 101 5.44 7.77 -12.01
CA GLY A 101 5.83 8.72 -13.05
C GLY A 101 5.50 8.18 -14.43
N LYS A 102 6.21 8.64 -15.45
CA LYS A 102 6.00 8.18 -16.82
C LYS A 102 6.08 6.66 -16.88
N LEU A 103 5.08 6.03 -17.47
CA LEU A 103 5.00 4.59 -17.54
C LEU A 103 4.25 4.19 -18.81
N ALA A 104 4.76 3.17 -19.50
CA ALA A 104 4.17 2.61 -20.71
C ALA A 104 3.89 3.70 -21.76
N GLY A 105 4.80 4.65 -21.88
CA GLY A 105 4.68 5.74 -22.86
C GLY A 105 3.76 6.87 -22.47
N SER A 106 3.14 6.84 -21.30
CA SER A 106 2.21 7.86 -20.87
C SER A 106 2.75 8.66 -19.70
N SER A 107 2.58 9.97 -19.72
CA SER A 107 2.84 10.84 -18.58
C SER A 107 1.54 11.41 -18.00
N GLY A 108 0.45 11.37 -18.75
CA GLY A 108 -0.86 11.82 -18.30
C GLY A 108 -1.58 10.78 -17.45
N THR A 109 -1.68 9.56 -17.95
CA THR A 109 -2.36 8.47 -17.23
C THR A 109 -1.79 8.25 -15.82
N PRO A 110 -0.46 8.31 -15.58
CA PRO A 110 0.06 8.23 -14.23
C PRO A 110 -0.49 9.29 -13.28
N ARG A 111 -0.78 10.49 -13.78
CA ARG A 111 -1.37 11.53 -12.93
C ARG A 111 -2.77 11.14 -12.47
N GLY A 112 -3.56 10.56 -13.37
CA GLY A 112 -4.88 10.04 -13.00
C GLY A 112 -4.77 8.90 -11.99
N PHE A 113 -3.80 8.03 -12.17
CA PHE A 113 -3.55 6.94 -11.24
C PHE A 113 -3.18 7.47 -9.84
N ASN A 114 -2.26 8.42 -9.77
CA ASN A 114 -1.86 9.01 -8.50
C ASN A 114 -3.02 9.73 -7.81
N ASP A 115 -3.89 10.38 -8.57
CA ASP A 115 -5.08 11.00 -8.00
C ASP A 115 -6.04 9.96 -7.43
N ALA A 116 -6.26 8.86 -8.14
CA ALA A 116 -7.08 7.76 -7.63
C ALA A 116 -6.49 7.16 -6.36
N ILE A 117 -5.18 6.95 -6.32
CA ILE A 117 -4.50 6.44 -5.12
C ILE A 117 -4.68 7.40 -3.94
N ARG A 118 -4.59 8.71 -4.16
CA ARG A 118 -4.84 9.69 -3.11
C ARG A 118 -6.25 9.56 -2.55
N GLN A 119 -7.25 9.42 -3.42
CA GLN A 119 -8.62 9.22 -3.01
C GLN A 119 -8.80 7.93 -2.21
N ILE A 120 -8.16 6.86 -2.64
CA ILE A 120 -8.24 5.56 -1.94
C ILE A 120 -7.59 5.67 -0.56
N ARG A 121 -6.48 6.39 -0.44
CA ARG A 121 -5.87 6.62 0.88
C ARG A 121 -6.84 7.33 1.82
N GLU A 122 -7.59 8.30 1.32
CA GLU A 122 -8.59 9.00 2.13
C GLU A 122 -9.73 8.08 2.54
N GLN A 123 -10.20 7.23 1.62
CA GLN A 123 -11.26 6.27 1.91
C GLN A 123 -10.83 5.23 2.95
N ALA A 124 -9.60 4.78 2.88
CA ALA A 124 -9.11 3.70 3.72
C ALA A 124 -8.53 4.15 5.06
N ALA A 125 -8.28 5.43 5.22
CA ALA A 125 -7.63 5.93 6.43
C ALA A 125 -8.46 5.63 7.68
N ARG A 126 -7.81 5.14 8.70
CA ARG A 126 -8.45 4.91 9.98
C ARG A 126 -8.44 6.19 10.78
N ARG A 127 -9.54 6.44 11.47
CA ARG A 127 -9.71 7.64 12.31
C ARG A 127 -9.70 7.27 13.77
#